data_e047e5856066461a97bf6444f238372a
#
_entry.id   e047e5856066461a97bf6444f238372a
#
_cell.length_a   1.000
_cell.length_b   1.000
_cell.length_c   1.000
_cell.angle_alpha   90.00
_cell.angle_beta   90.00
_cell.angle_gamma   90.00
#
_symmetry.space_group_name_H-M   'P 1'
#
loop_
_entity.id
_entity.type
_entity.pdbx_description
1 polymer ?
#
loop_
_entity_poly.entity_id
_entity_poly.type
_entity_poly.pdbx_seq_one_letter_code
_entity_poly.pdbx_strand_id
1 'polypeptide(L)'
;DSSETLRQRKPNGDKKDESLSAMEEASRKKNSSELFDFEDEAWEQLDSIPQKKNIKRVIFGHDIFNNKKLTFEPEMNIATPSDYKLGPGDAVFIDIWGASQKSISSTVSPEGEIDIEGFGPIQVSGLTVAQANSRLKATIGSRYSGSNIKLSVGQTKTISVNVMGAVETPGTYTLSAFSTVFHALYMAGGVSEIGSLRDIRVFRNGRQISTVDIYDYILNGKLSGNIKLSSGDIIIVNPYECLVNITGKIKRPMFYEMKKNESVATLLKYAGGFAGDAYTKNLRLVRKAGGVKSVYTIDEFERTSFQLMDE
;
A
#
# COMPACT_ATOMS: atom_id res chain seq x y z
N ASP A 1 -37.92 87.54 -55.40
CA ASP A 1 -38.31 87.88 -54.04
C ASP A 1 -39.19 86.82 -53.47
N SER A 2 -38.83 86.39 -52.30
CA SER A 2 -39.58 85.65 -51.33
C SER A 2 -39.78 84.12 -51.61
N SER A 3 -38.85 83.41 -51.08
CA SER A 3 -38.88 81.96 -50.86
C SER A 3 -39.75 81.58 -49.66
N GLU A 4 -40.72 80.74 -49.84
CA GLU A 4 -41.44 80.09 -48.78
C GLU A 4 -40.99 78.60 -48.65
N THR A 5 -40.47 78.26 -47.50
CA THR A 5 -39.98 76.95 -47.11
C THR A 5 -41.15 76.11 -46.62
N LEU A 6 -41.47 75.02 -47.34
CA LEU A 6 -42.37 73.99 -46.90
C LEU A 6 -41.67 73.04 -45.94
N ARG A 7 -42.09 72.99 -44.66
CA ARG A 7 -41.71 71.98 -43.66
C ARG A 7 -42.50 70.70 -43.90
N GLN A 8 -41.79 69.68 -44.29
CA GLN A 8 -42.32 68.34 -44.26
C GLN A 8 -42.22 67.76 -42.83
N ARG A 9 -43.34 67.33 -42.27
CA ARG A 9 -43.42 66.51 -41.04
C ARG A 9 -43.07 65.08 -41.36
N LYS A 10 -42.06 64.50 -40.68
CA LYS A 10 -41.76 63.07 -40.62
C LYS A 10 -42.74 62.34 -39.73
N PRO A 11 -43.18 61.10 -40.06
CA PRO A 11 -44.05 60.34 -39.20
C PRO A 11 -43.28 59.73 -38.01
N ASN A 12 -43.97 59.78 -36.89
CA ASN A 12 -43.47 59.36 -35.55
C ASN A 12 -43.70 57.84 -35.37
N GLY A 13 -42.93 56.98 -36.11
CA GLY A 13 -43.10 55.52 -36.07
C GLY A 13 -41.89 54.73 -35.55
N ASP A 14 -40.68 55.30 -35.59
CA ASP A 14 -39.47 54.54 -35.34
C ASP A 14 -38.93 54.52 -33.92
N LYS A 15 -39.55 55.21 -32.96
CA LYS A 15 -39.06 55.22 -31.59
C LYS A 15 -39.54 54.09 -30.69
N LYS A 16 -40.53 53.30 -31.12
CA LYS A 16 -41.02 52.18 -30.34
C LYS A 16 -40.29 50.86 -30.59
N ASP A 17 -39.79 50.65 -31.82
CA ASP A 17 -39.06 49.41 -32.15
C ASP A 17 -37.61 49.42 -31.68
N GLU A 18 -36.94 50.60 -31.67
CA GLU A 18 -35.59 50.71 -31.09
C GLU A 18 -35.58 50.56 -29.58
N SER A 19 -36.63 50.93 -28.88
CA SER A 19 -36.70 50.78 -27.43
C SER A 19 -36.99 49.34 -27.01
N LEU A 20 -37.75 48.56 -27.84
CA LEU A 20 -38.03 47.16 -27.61
C LEU A 20 -36.84 46.27 -27.89
N SER A 21 -36.09 46.55 -29.00
CA SER A 21 -34.86 45.80 -29.31
C SER A 21 -33.74 46.06 -28.30
N ALA A 22 -33.60 47.29 -27.83
CA ALA A 22 -32.65 47.66 -26.79
C ALA A 22 -32.98 47.05 -25.43
N MET A 23 -34.27 46.96 -25.10
CA MET A 23 -34.74 46.28 -23.86
C MET A 23 -34.55 44.74 -23.95
N GLU A 24 -34.77 44.10 -25.12
CA GLU A 24 -34.53 42.68 -25.33
C GLU A 24 -33.03 42.36 -25.31
N GLU A 25 -32.19 43.21 -25.89
CA GLU A 25 -30.73 43.03 -25.85
C GLU A 25 -30.14 43.29 -24.47
N ALA A 26 -30.65 44.27 -23.72
CA ALA A 26 -30.30 44.48 -22.33
C ALA A 26 -30.77 43.32 -21.42
N SER A 27 -31.96 42.77 -21.67
CA SER A 27 -32.49 41.61 -20.94
C SER A 27 -31.68 40.33 -21.24
N ARG A 28 -31.27 40.13 -22.50
CA ARG A 28 -30.36 39.01 -22.89
C ARG A 28 -28.97 39.15 -22.28
N LYS A 29 -28.40 40.36 -22.25
CA LYS A 29 -27.11 40.63 -21.60
C LYS A 29 -27.17 40.45 -20.09
N LYS A 30 -28.29 40.87 -19.46
CA LYS A 30 -28.50 40.70 -18.04
C LYS A 30 -28.66 39.25 -17.67
N ASN A 31 -29.45 38.47 -18.42
CA ASN A 31 -29.57 37.01 -18.19
C ASN A 31 -28.26 36.23 -18.44
N SER A 32 -27.45 36.65 -19.42
CA SER A 32 -26.16 36.01 -19.66
C SER A 32 -25.13 36.37 -18.57
N SER A 33 -25.11 37.60 -18.09
CA SER A 33 -24.21 37.99 -16.99
C SER A 33 -24.62 37.38 -15.67
N GLU A 34 -25.92 37.33 -15.36
CA GLU A 34 -26.42 36.64 -14.15
C GLU A 34 -26.16 35.13 -14.18
N LEU A 35 -26.18 34.47 -15.35
CA LEU A 35 -25.81 33.05 -15.47
C LEU A 35 -24.30 32.86 -15.30
N PHE A 36 -23.48 33.75 -15.87
CA PHE A 36 -22.01 33.69 -15.69
C PHE A 36 -21.61 34.04 -14.27
N ASP A 37 -22.23 35.07 -13.67
CA ASP A 37 -21.98 35.44 -12.27
C ASP A 37 -22.41 34.33 -11.29
N PHE A 38 -23.47 33.57 -11.59
CA PHE A 38 -23.91 32.46 -10.76
C PHE A 38 -23.00 31.23 -10.88
N GLU A 39 -22.41 31.00 -12.05
CA GLU A 39 -21.39 29.95 -12.21
C GLU A 39 -20.08 30.37 -11.55
N ASP A 40 -19.64 31.59 -11.70
CA ASP A 40 -18.41 32.10 -11.06
C ASP A 40 -18.55 32.15 -9.54
N GLU A 41 -19.68 32.62 -8.98
CA GLU A 41 -19.95 32.57 -7.54
C GLU A 41 -20.02 31.12 -7.00
N ALA A 42 -20.54 30.16 -7.78
CA ALA A 42 -20.56 28.77 -7.40
C ALA A 42 -19.14 28.15 -7.41
N TRP A 43 -18.28 28.58 -8.33
CA TRP A 43 -16.88 28.16 -8.36
C TRP A 43 -16.05 28.82 -7.26
N GLU A 44 -16.25 30.12 -6.98
CA GLU A 44 -15.62 30.81 -5.86
C GLU A 44 -16.04 30.25 -4.50
N GLN A 45 -17.28 29.78 -4.36
CA GLN A 45 -17.76 29.10 -3.15
C GLN A 45 -17.17 27.69 -3.03
N LEU A 46 -16.85 27.01 -4.14
CA LEU A 46 -16.11 25.72 -4.09
C LEU A 46 -14.63 25.95 -3.76
N ASP A 47 -14.01 27.02 -4.24
CA ASP A 47 -12.63 27.39 -3.90
C ASP A 47 -12.52 28.03 -2.51
N SER A 48 -13.58 28.66 -2.02
CA SER A 48 -13.66 29.26 -0.68
C SER A 48 -14.12 28.27 0.41
N ILE A 49 -14.40 27.02 0.07
CA ILE A 49 -14.39 25.96 1.09
C ILE A 49 -12.97 26.02 1.68
N PRO A 50 -12.82 26.44 2.96
CA PRO A 50 -11.49 26.53 3.54
C PRO A 50 -10.86 25.15 3.31
N GLN A 51 -9.71 25.14 2.63
CA GLN A 51 -8.95 23.91 2.49
C GLN A 51 -8.80 23.39 3.91
N LYS A 52 -9.71 22.50 4.29
CA LYS A 52 -9.70 21.87 5.60
C LYS A 52 -8.31 21.27 5.70
N LYS A 53 -7.50 21.85 6.56
CA LYS A 53 -6.19 21.37 6.93
C LYS A 53 -6.19 19.86 6.81
N ASN A 54 -5.45 19.33 5.82
CA ASN A 54 -5.08 17.93 5.69
C ASN A 54 -6.20 16.92 6.05
N ILE A 55 -7.27 16.87 5.27
CA ILE A 55 -8.08 15.66 5.26
C ILE A 55 -7.19 14.61 4.59
N LYS A 56 -6.54 13.80 5.42
CA LYS A 56 -5.75 12.67 4.96
C LYS A 56 -6.65 11.82 4.05
N ARG A 57 -6.24 11.62 2.80
CA ARG A 57 -7.00 10.80 1.85
C ARG A 57 -7.17 9.40 2.45
N VAL A 58 -8.40 8.88 2.45
CA VAL A 58 -8.65 7.51 2.87
C VAL A 58 -8.35 6.60 1.68
N ILE A 59 -7.21 5.96 1.70
CA ILE A 59 -6.74 5.04 0.66
C ILE A 59 -6.89 3.62 1.18
N PHE A 60 -7.54 2.77 0.38
CA PHE A 60 -7.78 1.38 0.76
C PHE A 60 -6.49 0.66 1.15
N GLY A 61 -6.50 0.05 2.32
CA GLY A 61 -5.41 -0.76 2.85
C GLY A 61 -4.22 0.00 3.45
N HIS A 62 -4.14 1.33 3.34
CA HIS A 62 -3.01 2.10 3.88
C HIS A 62 -2.89 2.06 5.41
N ASP A 63 -3.94 1.69 6.11
CA ASP A 63 -3.97 1.55 7.56
C ASP A 63 -3.59 0.14 8.05
N ILE A 64 -3.30 -0.81 7.14
CA ILE A 64 -3.06 -2.21 7.50
C ILE A 64 -1.92 -2.39 8.50
N PHE A 65 -0.85 -1.61 8.40
CA PHE A 65 0.30 -1.66 9.31
C PHE A 65 0.15 -0.78 10.54
N ASN A 66 -0.87 0.08 10.58
CA ASN A 66 -1.15 1.03 11.66
C ASN A 66 -2.45 0.71 12.41
N ASN A 67 -3.12 -0.37 12.04
CA ASN A 67 -4.36 -0.78 12.67
C ASN A 67 -4.08 -1.41 14.04
N LYS A 68 -4.67 -0.84 15.09
CA LYS A 68 -4.50 -1.34 16.47
C LYS A 68 -5.01 -2.77 16.69
N LYS A 69 -5.87 -3.27 15.81
CA LYS A 69 -6.47 -4.63 15.89
C LYS A 69 -5.70 -5.67 15.09
N LEU A 70 -4.83 -5.25 14.18
CA LEU A 70 -4.03 -6.12 13.34
C LEU A 70 -2.57 -5.73 13.50
N THR A 71 -1.77 -6.60 14.08
CA THR A 71 -0.34 -6.37 14.27
C THR A 71 0.47 -7.35 13.43
N PHE A 72 1.53 -6.85 12.82
CA PHE A 72 2.57 -7.63 12.17
C PHE A 72 3.88 -7.54 12.96
N GLU A 73 3.77 -7.26 14.26
CA GLU A 73 4.93 -7.21 15.14
C GLU A 73 5.64 -8.57 15.13
N PRO A 74 6.96 -8.61 14.92
CA PRO A 74 7.70 -9.85 14.94
C PRO A 74 7.66 -10.46 16.34
N GLU A 75 7.12 -11.67 16.46
CA GLU A 75 7.16 -12.40 17.74
C GLU A 75 8.57 -12.90 17.99
N MET A 76 9.13 -12.47 19.11
CA MET A 76 10.49 -12.88 19.53
C MET A 76 10.51 -14.30 20.13
N ASN A 77 9.36 -14.86 20.48
CA ASN A 77 9.22 -16.16 21.18
C ASN A 77 8.56 -17.24 20.33
N ILE A 78 8.65 -17.16 19.00
CA ILE A 78 8.14 -18.23 18.12
C ILE A 78 9.02 -19.47 18.25
N ALA A 79 8.39 -20.63 18.31
CA ALA A 79 9.10 -21.90 18.19
C ALA A 79 9.87 -21.94 16.85
N THR A 80 11.14 -22.35 16.92
CA THR A 80 12.00 -22.42 15.74
C THR A 80 11.36 -23.32 14.67
N PRO A 81 11.15 -22.81 13.44
CA PRO A 81 10.64 -23.64 12.36
C PRO A 81 11.51 -24.87 12.11
N SER A 82 10.88 -25.98 11.74
CA SER A 82 11.59 -27.25 11.52
C SER A 82 12.62 -27.21 10.38
N ASP A 83 12.45 -26.32 9.43
CA ASP A 83 13.31 -26.08 8.28
C ASP A 83 14.41 -25.03 8.56
N TYR A 84 14.38 -24.41 9.74
CA TYR A 84 15.39 -23.41 10.11
C TYR A 84 16.77 -24.04 10.18
N LYS A 85 17.72 -23.43 9.48
CA LYS A 85 19.13 -23.82 9.49
C LYS A 85 19.92 -22.93 10.45
N LEU A 86 20.62 -23.58 11.37
CA LEU A 86 21.51 -22.91 12.32
C LEU A 86 22.57 -22.11 11.57
N GLY A 87 22.95 -20.99 12.14
CA GLY A 87 24.00 -20.13 11.60
C GLY A 87 24.74 -19.35 12.67
N PRO A 88 25.85 -18.67 12.31
CA PRO A 88 26.61 -17.86 13.23
C PRO A 88 25.75 -16.87 14.01
N GLY A 89 25.95 -16.78 15.31
CA GLY A 89 25.20 -15.90 16.22
C GLY A 89 23.97 -16.53 16.85
N ASP A 90 23.52 -17.71 16.42
CA ASP A 90 22.41 -18.41 17.08
C ASP A 90 22.84 -18.92 18.47
N ALA A 91 22.02 -18.66 19.47
CA ALA A 91 22.19 -19.23 20.79
C ALA A 91 21.51 -20.60 20.85
N VAL A 92 22.24 -21.61 21.33
CA VAL A 92 21.75 -22.97 21.45
C VAL A 92 21.86 -23.45 22.88
N PHE A 93 20.91 -24.26 23.31
CA PHE A 93 20.91 -24.96 24.59
C PHE A 93 20.98 -26.45 24.32
N ILE A 94 21.84 -27.13 25.06
CA ILE A 94 21.99 -28.59 25.00
C ILE A 94 21.65 -29.13 26.36
N ASP A 95 20.55 -29.86 26.44
CA ASP A 95 20.12 -30.49 27.67
C ASP A 95 20.42 -32.02 27.59
N ILE A 96 21.04 -32.50 28.63
CA ILE A 96 21.40 -33.89 28.83
C ILE A 96 20.69 -34.36 30.10
N TRP A 97 19.91 -35.45 30.02
CA TRP A 97 19.19 -36.00 31.16
C TRP A 97 19.12 -37.52 31.07
N GLY A 98 18.92 -38.15 32.21
CA GLY A 98 18.93 -39.58 32.38
C GLY A 98 20.03 -40.01 33.34
N ALA A 99 20.94 -40.86 32.91
CA ALA A 99 22.08 -41.31 33.71
C ALA A 99 23.04 -40.15 34.09
N SER A 100 23.12 -39.13 33.24
CA SER A 100 23.85 -37.87 33.47
C SER A 100 22.89 -36.69 33.39
N GLN A 101 23.18 -35.62 34.12
CA GLN A 101 22.40 -34.39 34.13
C GLN A 101 23.31 -33.18 33.86
N LYS A 102 23.17 -32.56 32.72
CA LYS A 102 23.96 -31.36 32.36
C LYS A 102 23.19 -30.46 31.39
N SER A 103 23.27 -29.15 31.59
CA SER A 103 22.76 -28.17 30.64
C SER A 103 23.93 -27.32 30.16
N ILE A 104 24.07 -27.17 28.84
CA ILE A 104 25.14 -26.43 28.18
C ILE A 104 24.50 -25.31 27.37
N SER A 105 24.97 -24.09 27.55
CA SER A 105 24.63 -22.95 26.71
C SER A 105 25.82 -22.61 25.83
N SER A 106 25.60 -22.44 24.53
CA SER A 106 26.63 -22.06 23.57
C SER A 106 26.06 -21.16 22.49
N THR A 107 26.92 -20.42 21.83
CA THR A 107 26.56 -19.59 20.68
C THR A 107 27.32 -20.11 19.46
N VAL A 108 26.66 -20.22 18.32
CA VAL A 108 27.32 -20.63 17.08
C VAL A 108 28.34 -19.57 16.69
N SER A 109 29.60 -19.98 16.54
CA SER A 109 30.71 -19.11 16.21
C SER A 109 30.61 -18.58 14.77
N PRO A 110 31.40 -17.55 14.40
CA PRO A 110 31.50 -17.09 13.00
C PRO A 110 31.88 -18.19 12.03
N GLU A 111 32.65 -19.19 12.48
CA GLU A 111 33.05 -20.36 11.70
C GLU A 111 31.91 -21.39 11.55
N GLY A 112 30.82 -21.21 12.28
CA GLY A 112 29.65 -22.07 12.23
C GLY A 112 29.68 -23.23 13.20
N GLU A 113 30.47 -23.16 14.23
CA GLU A 113 30.71 -24.21 15.21
C GLU A 113 30.16 -23.86 16.58
N ILE A 114 29.79 -24.86 17.35
CA ILE A 114 29.53 -24.74 18.79
C ILE A 114 30.66 -25.45 19.56
N ASP A 115 31.14 -24.82 20.62
CA ASP A 115 32.17 -25.40 21.45
C ASP A 115 31.52 -26.12 22.65
N ILE A 116 31.89 -27.39 22.81
CA ILE A 116 31.41 -28.22 23.91
C ILE A 116 32.62 -28.69 24.73
N GLU A 117 32.61 -28.34 26.01
CA GLU A 117 33.66 -28.67 26.94
C GLU A 117 34.01 -30.20 26.91
N GLY A 118 35.25 -30.49 26.60
CA GLY A 118 35.77 -31.84 26.51
C GLY A 118 35.57 -32.57 25.18
N PHE A 119 34.95 -31.91 24.19
CA PHE A 119 34.80 -32.42 22.82
C PHE A 119 35.31 -31.46 21.77
N GLY A 120 35.50 -30.17 22.14
CA GLY A 120 35.91 -29.13 21.22
C GLY A 120 34.80 -28.68 20.27
N PRO A 121 35.15 -28.00 19.16
CA PRO A 121 34.20 -27.41 18.26
C PRO A 121 33.47 -28.46 17.42
N ILE A 122 32.16 -28.29 17.29
CA ILE A 122 31.26 -29.14 16.50
C ILE A 122 30.58 -28.27 15.44
N GLN A 123 30.74 -28.60 14.16
CA GLN A 123 30.11 -27.89 13.05
C GLN A 123 28.61 -28.10 13.05
N VAL A 124 27.82 -27.02 13.15
CA VAL A 124 26.36 -27.03 13.16
C VAL A 124 25.74 -26.06 12.15
N SER A 125 26.50 -25.10 11.65
CA SER A 125 26.01 -24.14 10.66
C SER A 125 25.51 -24.82 9.39
N GLY A 126 24.37 -24.38 8.87
CA GLY A 126 23.71 -24.97 7.70
C GLY A 126 22.88 -26.23 8.00
N LEU A 127 22.92 -26.76 9.21
CA LEU A 127 22.08 -27.88 9.63
C LEU A 127 20.76 -27.42 10.20
N THR A 128 19.69 -28.18 9.98
CA THR A 128 18.44 -28.01 10.73
C THR A 128 18.63 -28.45 12.18
N VAL A 129 17.72 -28.06 13.06
CA VAL A 129 17.76 -28.47 14.47
C VAL A 129 17.78 -30.01 14.58
N ALA A 130 17.01 -30.71 13.76
CA ALA A 130 16.99 -32.17 13.75
C ALA A 130 18.34 -32.79 13.33
N GLN A 131 18.97 -32.24 12.27
CA GLN A 131 20.27 -32.65 11.80
C GLN A 131 21.37 -32.35 12.82
N ALA A 132 21.32 -31.21 13.47
CA ALA A 132 22.24 -30.83 14.55
C ALA A 132 22.11 -31.79 15.75
N ASN A 133 20.90 -32.15 16.13
CA ASN A 133 20.66 -33.14 17.18
C ASN A 133 21.26 -34.51 16.83
N SER A 134 21.09 -34.99 15.59
CA SER A 134 21.69 -36.23 15.13
C SER A 134 23.23 -36.17 15.16
N ARG A 135 23.84 -35.09 14.70
CA ARG A 135 25.27 -34.90 14.75
C ARG A 135 25.80 -34.84 16.19
N LEU A 136 25.11 -34.13 17.06
CA LEU A 136 25.47 -34.05 18.47
C LEU A 136 25.46 -35.38 19.16
N LYS A 137 24.39 -36.17 18.96
CA LYS A 137 24.29 -37.56 19.49
C LYS A 137 25.43 -38.43 18.98
N ALA A 138 25.79 -38.36 17.73
CA ALA A 138 26.89 -39.11 17.14
C ALA A 138 28.25 -38.70 17.73
N THR A 139 28.44 -37.45 18.08
CA THR A 139 29.72 -36.92 18.56
C THR A 139 29.91 -37.11 20.05
N ILE A 140 28.90 -36.84 20.89
CA ILE A 140 29.02 -36.83 22.35
C ILE A 140 28.28 -37.94 23.05
N GLY A 141 27.44 -38.69 22.30
CA GLY A 141 26.55 -39.72 22.87
C GLY A 141 27.25 -40.87 23.57
N SER A 142 28.48 -41.24 23.14
CA SER A 142 29.27 -42.29 23.78
C SER A 142 29.70 -41.91 25.20
N ARG A 143 29.99 -40.67 25.46
CA ARG A 143 30.37 -40.18 26.80
C ARG A 143 29.18 -40.07 27.75
N TYR A 144 27.98 -39.88 27.21
CA TYR A 144 26.75 -39.74 27.96
C TYR A 144 25.83 -40.96 27.75
N SER A 145 26.44 -42.12 27.76
CA SER A 145 25.72 -43.39 27.60
C SER A 145 24.59 -43.52 28.63
N GLY A 146 23.41 -43.95 28.20
CA GLY A 146 22.21 -44.00 29.04
C GLY A 146 21.55 -42.65 29.31
N SER A 147 21.99 -41.59 28.66
CA SER A 147 21.36 -40.27 28.75
C SER A 147 20.72 -39.84 27.43
N ASN A 148 19.69 -39.00 27.52
CA ASN A 148 19.12 -38.33 26.37
C ASN A 148 19.84 -36.98 26.16
N ILE A 149 20.00 -36.63 24.90
CA ILE A 149 20.66 -35.39 24.51
C ILE A 149 19.73 -34.61 23.55
N LYS A 150 19.43 -33.40 23.88
CA LYS A 150 18.58 -32.53 23.04
C LYS A 150 19.19 -31.14 22.90
N LEU A 151 19.38 -30.71 21.65
CA LEU A 151 19.71 -29.34 21.29
C LEU A 151 18.42 -28.59 20.95
N SER A 152 18.29 -27.42 21.52
CA SER A 152 17.24 -26.46 21.21
C SER A 152 17.84 -25.08 20.90
N VAL A 153 17.13 -24.29 20.12
CA VAL A 153 17.53 -22.90 19.81
C VAL A 153 16.87 -21.98 20.82
N GLY A 154 17.69 -21.23 21.54
CA GLY A 154 17.21 -20.29 22.55
C GLY A 154 16.88 -18.93 21.96
N GLN A 155 17.85 -18.34 21.28
CA GLN A 155 17.69 -17.05 20.63
C GLN A 155 18.33 -17.11 19.24
N THR A 156 17.54 -16.75 18.23
CA THR A 156 18.03 -16.73 16.87
C THR A 156 18.83 -15.46 16.58
N LYS A 157 19.72 -15.55 15.60
CA LYS A 157 20.42 -14.38 15.09
C LYS A 157 19.44 -13.33 14.60
N THR A 158 19.88 -12.10 14.64
CA THR A 158 19.18 -10.99 14.00
C THR A 158 19.71 -10.77 12.58
N ILE A 159 18.88 -10.19 11.75
CA ILE A 159 19.23 -9.73 10.41
C ILE A 159 19.08 -8.22 10.34
N SER A 160 19.87 -7.59 9.49
CA SER A 160 19.79 -6.17 9.19
C SER A 160 19.27 -5.98 7.78
N VAL A 161 18.15 -5.27 7.63
CA VAL A 161 17.51 -4.99 6.34
C VAL A 161 17.29 -3.50 6.17
N ASN A 162 17.28 -3.04 4.93
CA ASN A 162 16.97 -1.66 4.59
C ASN A 162 15.55 -1.55 4.05
N VAL A 163 14.78 -0.62 4.59
CA VAL A 163 13.43 -0.28 4.10
C VAL A 163 13.47 1.15 3.58
N MET A 164 13.26 1.31 2.29
CA MET A 164 13.45 2.56 1.56
C MET A 164 12.24 2.91 0.71
N GLY A 165 12.25 4.11 0.15
CA GLY A 165 11.20 4.61 -0.72
C GLY A 165 10.05 5.24 0.06
N ALA A 166 8.84 5.05 -0.44
CA ALA A 166 7.64 5.70 0.09
C ALA A 166 7.05 4.95 1.31
N VAL A 167 7.82 4.90 2.40
CA VAL A 167 7.43 4.39 3.71
C VAL A 167 7.43 5.53 4.73
N GLU A 168 6.76 5.33 5.87
CA GLU A 168 6.67 6.36 6.91
C GLU A 168 8.04 6.69 7.51
N THR A 169 8.85 5.67 7.79
CA THR A 169 10.19 5.84 8.39
C THR A 169 11.21 4.99 7.62
N PRO A 170 11.81 5.53 6.54
CA PRO A 170 12.89 4.84 5.83
C PRO A 170 14.10 4.66 6.73
N GLY A 171 14.80 3.54 6.58
CA GLY A 171 16.01 3.29 7.34
C GLY A 171 16.43 1.82 7.36
N THR A 172 17.42 1.55 8.19
CA THR A 172 17.92 0.20 8.45
C THR A 172 17.27 -0.35 9.72
N TYR A 173 16.75 -1.57 9.61
CA TYR A 173 16.04 -2.23 10.69
C TYR A 173 16.74 -3.54 11.05
N THR A 174 16.91 -3.76 12.38
CA THR A 174 17.40 -5.03 12.91
C THR A 174 16.19 -5.87 13.31
N LEU A 175 16.05 -7.04 12.68
CA LEU A 175 14.90 -7.92 12.83
C LEU A 175 15.37 -9.34 13.17
N SER A 176 14.45 -10.15 13.70
CA SER A 176 14.67 -11.58 13.85
C SER A 176 14.94 -12.25 12.49
N ALA A 177 15.76 -13.30 12.49
CA ALA A 177 16.03 -14.10 11.29
C ALA A 177 14.78 -14.75 10.67
N PHE A 178 13.66 -14.79 11.39
CA PHE A 178 12.36 -15.29 10.89
C PHE A 178 11.48 -14.23 10.25
N SER A 179 11.92 -12.99 10.24
CA SER A 179 11.12 -11.87 9.76
C SER A 179 10.86 -11.92 8.26
N THR A 180 9.67 -11.49 7.88
CA THR A 180 9.22 -11.39 6.50
C THR A 180 9.12 -9.93 6.07
N VAL A 181 8.79 -9.69 4.81
CA VAL A 181 8.60 -8.35 4.26
C VAL A 181 7.55 -7.56 5.07
N PHE A 182 6.45 -8.20 5.47
CA PHE A 182 5.40 -7.54 6.26
C PHE A 182 5.91 -7.07 7.62
N HIS A 183 6.74 -7.87 8.29
CA HIS A 183 7.37 -7.45 9.55
C HIS A 183 8.23 -6.21 9.38
N ALA A 184 9.03 -6.15 8.33
CA ALA A 184 9.88 -4.99 8.04
C ALA A 184 9.05 -3.74 7.71
N LEU A 185 7.98 -3.87 6.93
CA LEU A 185 7.06 -2.77 6.64
C LEU A 185 6.35 -2.27 7.91
N TYR A 186 5.92 -3.19 8.77
CA TYR A 186 5.34 -2.84 10.07
C TYR A 186 6.32 -2.02 10.93
N MET A 187 7.58 -2.46 11.01
CA MET A 187 8.62 -1.75 11.77
C MET A 187 8.93 -0.37 11.19
N ALA A 188 8.81 -0.18 9.89
CA ALA A 188 8.96 1.10 9.21
C ALA A 188 7.72 2.03 9.34
N GLY A 189 6.68 1.60 10.06
CA GLY A 189 5.44 2.35 10.24
C GLY A 189 4.45 2.21 9.07
N GLY A 190 4.69 1.29 8.15
CA GLY A 190 3.89 1.08 6.96
C GLY A 190 4.27 1.99 5.78
N VAL A 191 3.45 1.97 4.75
CA VAL A 191 3.65 2.83 3.57
C VAL A 191 3.21 4.26 3.85
N SER A 192 3.90 5.23 3.25
CA SER A 192 3.51 6.64 3.32
C SER A 192 2.28 6.94 2.47
N GLU A 193 1.74 8.15 2.56
CA GLU A 193 0.56 8.56 1.82
C GLU A 193 0.70 8.38 0.29
N ILE A 194 1.91 8.56 -0.24
CA ILE A 194 2.21 8.37 -1.67
C ILE A 194 2.70 6.97 -2.01
N GLY A 195 2.84 6.08 -1.01
CA GLY A 195 3.40 4.76 -1.19
C GLY A 195 2.42 3.78 -1.83
N SER A 196 2.95 2.95 -2.73
CA SER A 196 2.21 1.85 -3.33
C SER A 196 2.08 0.69 -2.35
N LEU A 197 0.87 0.15 -2.20
CA LEU A 197 0.64 -1.15 -1.57
C LEU A 197 0.78 -2.33 -2.55
N ARG A 198 0.96 -2.05 -3.83
CA ARG A 198 0.91 -3.04 -4.90
C ARG A 198 2.21 -3.19 -5.67
N ASP A 199 3.19 -2.31 -5.42
CA ASP A 199 4.53 -2.36 -6.01
C ASP A 199 5.60 -2.19 -4.92
N ILE A 200 5.73 -3.22 -4.09
CA ILE A 200 6.75 -3.31 -3.05
C ILE A 200 7.76 -4.35 -3.49
N ARG A 201 8.99 -3.93 -3.73
CA ARG A 201 10.04 -4.77 -4.30
C ARG A 201 11.09 -5.13 -3.27
N VAL A 202 11.56 -6.36 -3.33
CA VAL A 202 12.63 -6.86 -2.48
C VAL A 202 13.83 -7.20 -3.34
N PHE A 203 14.99 -6.65 -2.96
CA PHE A 203 16.25 -6.87 -3.63
C PHE A 203 17.22 -7.61 -2.71
N ARG A 204 17.91 -8.60 -3.25
CA ARG A 204 18.98 -9.35 -2.60
C ARG A 204 20.17 -9.43 -3.53
N ASN A 205 21.35 -9.01 -3.05
CA ASN A 205 22.57 -8.97 -3.84
C ASN A 205 22.41 -8.26 -5.20
N GLY A 206 21.69 -7.12 -5.20
CA GLY A 206 21.43 -6.31 -6.38
C GLY A 206 20.41 -6.87 -7.36
N ARG A 207 19.76 -8.00 -7.05
CA ARG A 207 18.72 -8.60 -7.89
C ARG A 207 17.36 -8.51 -7.22
N GLN A 208 16.33 -8.18 -7.97
CA GLN A 208 14.96 -8.24 -7.50
C GLN A 208 14.54 -9.71 -7.35
N ILE A 209 14.16 -10.08 -6.13
CA ILE A 209 13.78 -11.47 -5.78
C ILE A 209 12.30 -11.61 -5.51
N SER A 210 11.58 -10.53 -5.22
CA SER A 210 10.15 -10.57 -4.93
C SER A 210 9.47 -9.24 -5.21
N THR A 211 8.17 -9.31 -5.50
CA THR A 211 7.24 -8.18 -5.51
C THR A 211 6.03 -8.53 -4.65
N VAL A 212 5.67 -7.63 -3.74
CA VAL A 212 4.52 -7.80 -2.86
C VAL A 212 3.37 -6.93 -3.35
N ASP A 213 2.19 -7.52 -3.45
CA ASP A 213 0.91 -6.83 -3.66
C ASP A 213 0.01 -7.08 -2.45
N ILE A 214 -0.13 -6.06 -1.60
CA ILE A 214 -0.91 -6.17 -0.36
C ILE A 214 -2.41 -6.27 -0.63
N TYR A 215 -2.90 -5.79 -1.77
CA TYR A 215 -4.29 -6.01 -2.18
C TYR A 215 -4.62 -7.49 -2.30
N ASP A 216 -3.69 -8.29 -2.80
CA ASP A 216 -3.85 -9.75 -2.86
C ASP A 216 -4.01 -10.36 -1.48
N TYR A 217 -3.30 -9.85 -0.48
CA TYR A 217 -3.47 -10.28 0.90
C TYR A 217 -4.82 -9.86 1.48
N ILE A 218 -5.20 -8.59 1.35
CA ILE A 218 -6.43 -8.05 1.93
C ILE A 218 -7.68 -8.66 1.30
N LEU A 219 -7.69 -8.82 -0.02
CA LEU A 219 -8.86 -9.22 -0.79
C LEU A 219 -8.98 -10.73 -0.99
N ASN A 220 -7.86 -11.43 -1.08
CA ASN A 220 -7.80 -12.84 -1.45
C ASN A 220 -7.12 -13.73 -0.40
N GLY A 221 -6.58 -13.16 0.67
CA GLY A 221 -5.83 -13.90 1.70
C GLY A 221 -4.49 -14.45 1.23
N LYS A 222 -3.95 -13.97 0.10
CA LYS A 222 -2.70 -14.46 -0.49
C LYS A 222 -1.51 -13.65 -0.01
N LEU A 223 -0.53 -14.33 0.58
CA LEU A 223 0.75 -13.75 1.01
C LEU A 223 1.82 -13.81 -0.09
N SER A 224 1.42 -13.75 -1.36
CA SER A 224 2.34 -13.80 -2.50
C SER A 224 3.39 -12.70 -2.41
N GLY A 225 4.67 -13.09 -2.53
CA GLY A 225 5.79 -12.16 -2.43
C GLY A 225 6.23 -11.80 -1.01
N ASN A 226 5.46 -12.16 0.03
CA ASN A 226 5.86 -11.95 1.43
C ASN A 226 6.90 -13.01 1.84
N ILE A 227 8.10 -12.88 1.33
CA ILE A 227 9.20 -13.81 1.56
C ILE A 227 9.87 -13.56 2.91
N LYS A 228 10.55 -14.61 3.40
CA LYS A 228 11.48 -14.50 4.50
C LYS A 228 12.70 -13.67 4.10
N LEU A 229 13.05 -12.70 4.93
CA LEU A 229 14.17 -11.80 4.71
C LEU A 229 15.51 -12.43 5.09
N SER A 230 16.57 -11.92 4.48
CA SER A 230 17.95 -12.22 4.82
C SER A 230 18.71 -10.92 5.09
N SER A 231 19.81 -11.02 5.84
CA SER A 231 20.64 -9.86 6.14
C SER A 231 21.15 -9.22 4.85
N GLY A 232 21.04 -7.89 4.76
CA GLY A 232 21.42 -7.13 3.58
C GLY A 232 20.31 -6.98 2.53
N ASP A 233 19.13 -7.54 2.75
CA ASP A 233 17.98 -7.32 1.87
C ASP A 233 17.54 -5.86 1.89
N ILE A 234 17.08 -5.37 0.74
CA ILE A 234 16.57 -4.03 0.55
C ILE A 234 15.10 -4.14 0.11
N ILE A 235 14.22 -3.52 0.87
CA ILE A 235 12.80 -3.40 0.53
C ILE A 235 12.57 -1.98 0.04
N ILE A 236 12.01 -1.85 -1.15
CA ILE A 236 11.70 -0.56 -1.77
C ILE A 236 10.21 -0.47 -2.02
N VAL A 237 9.57 0.51 -1.42
CA VAL A 237 8.18 0.87 -1.70
C VAL A 237 8.19 1.99 -2.74
N ASN A 238 7.66 1.71 -3.92
CA ASN A 238 7.52 2.72 -4.96
C ASN A 238 6.29 3.60 -4.69
N PRO A 239 6.21 4.82 -5.23
CA PRO A 239 4.97 5.59 -5.28
C PRO A 239 3.92 4.84 -6.09
N TYR A 240 2.63 5.03 -5.75
CA TYR A 240 1.56 4.50 -6.59
C TYR A 240 1.53 5.19 -7.97
N GLU A 241 1.11 4.45 -9.00
CA GLU A 241 1.02 4.99 -10.38
C GLU A 241 -0.39 5.50 -10.71
N CYS A 242 -1.41 4.95 -10.12
CA CYS A 242 -2.80 5.30 -10.41
C CYS A 242 -3.65 5.21 -9.14
N LEU A 243 -4.19 6.34 -8.72
CA LEU A 243 -5.08 6.42 -7.57
C LEU A 243 -6.44 6.94 -8.03
N VAL A 244 -7.50 6.16 -7.82
CA VAL A 244 -8.85 6.47 -8.27
C VAL A 244 -9.79 6.58 -7.08
N ASN A 245 -10.54 7.67 -7.02
CA ASN A 245 -11.59 7.85 -6.03
C ASN A 245 -12.92 7.32 -6.55
N ILE A 246 -13.57 6.45 -5.79
CA ILE A 246 -14.92 5.99 -6.07
C ILE A 246 -15.87 6.47 -4.97
N THR A 247 -16.96 7.12 -5.37
CA THR A 247 -17.92 7.74 -4.46
C THR A 247 -19.36 7.36 -4.85
N GLY A 248 -20.31 7.79 -4.05
CA GLY A 248 -21.73 7.55 -4.29
C GLY A 248 -22.23 6.28 -3.61
N LYS A 249 -23.20 5.62 -4.22
CA LYS A 249 -23.88 4.43 -3.67
C LYS A 249 -23.04 3.15 -3.89
N ILE A 250 -21.87 3.15 -3.30
CA ILE A 250 -20.89 2.06 -3.31
C ILE A 250 -20.72 1.54 -1.88
N LYS A 251 -20.45 0.25 -1.72
CA LYS A 251 -20.32 -0.34 -0.38
C LYS A 251 -19.11 0.17 0.39
N ARG A 252 -17.97 0.42 -0.29
CA ARG A 252 -16.75 0.98 0.29
C ARG A 252 -16.22 2.15 -0.55
N PRO A 253 -16.83 3.35 -0.42
CA PRO A 253 -16.39 4.53 -1.14
C PRO A 253 -15.08 5.07 -0.54
N MET A 254 -14.00 5.07 -1.30
CA MET A 254 -12.68 5.59 -0.93
C MET A 254 -11.75 5.61 -2.14
N PHE A 255 -10.49 5.99 -1.93
CA PHE A 255 -9.46 5.88 -2.94
C PHE A 255 -8.93 4.44 -3.05
N TYR A 256 -8.70 4.00 -4.29
CA TYR A 256 -8.12 2.69 -4.61
C TYR A 256 -6.93 2.86 -5.53
N GLU A 257 -5.85 2.13 -5.22
CA GLU A 257 -4.70 2.02 -6.11
C GLU A 257 -5.01 1.01 -7.21
N MET A 258 -4.94 1.46 -8.47
CA MET A 258 -5.24 0.64 -9.64
C MET A 258 -3.99 0.45 -10.49
N LYS A 259 -3.86 -0.73 -11.12
CA LYS A 259 -2.83 -1.01 -12.12
C LYS A 259 -3.31 -0.61 -13.51
N LYS A 260 -2.39 -0.30 -14.42
CA LYS A 260 -2.68 0.16 -15.78
C LYS A 260 -3.58 -0.76 -16.59
N ASN A 261 -3.57 -2.06 -16.29
CA ASN A 261 -4.36 -3.07 -16.97
C ASN A 261 -5.70 -3.38 -16.28
N GLU A 262 -6.01 -2.69 -15.20
CA GLU A 262 -7.25 -2.90 -14.45
C GLU A 262 -8.34 -1.95 -14.92
N SER A 263 -9.57 -2.45 -14.89
CA SER A 263 -10.75 -1.77 -15.42
C SER A 263 -11.65 -1.23 -14.31
N VAL A 264 -12.69 -0.49 -14.73
CA VAL A 264 -13.78 -0.05 -13.84
C VAL A 264 -14.47 -1.23 -13.15
N ALA A 265 -14.61 -2.37 -13.81
CA ALA A 265 -15.17 -3.58 -13.20
C ALA A 265 -14.30 -4.08 -12.03
N THR A 266 -12.98 -4.04 -12.17
CA THR A 266 -12.03 -4.39 -11.12
C THR A 266 -12.13 -3.44 -9.93
N LEU A 267 -12.23 -2.13 -10.19
CA LEU A 267 -12.43 -1.11 -9.16
C LEU A 267 -13.72 -1.36 -8.37
N LEU A 268 -14.83 -1.63 -9.05
CA LEU A 268 -16.10 -1.97 -8.41
C LEU A 268 -15.99 -3.22 -7.52
N LYS A 269 -15.28 -4.24 -8.00
CA LYS A 269 -15.01 -5.45 -7.21
C LYS A 269 -14.24 -5.12 -5.93
N TYR A 270 -13.21 -4.30 -6.00
CA TYR A 270 -12.43 -3.87 -4.84
C TYR A 270 -13.26 -3.06 -3.85
N ALA A 271 -14.14 -2.21 -4.37
CA ALA A 271 -15.07 -1.42 -3.57
C ALA A 271 -16.25 -2.22 -2.98
N GLY A 272 -16.33 -3.51 -3.25
CA GLY A 272 -17.38 -4.41 -2.76
C GLY A 272 -18.68 -4.34 -3.55
N GLY A 273 -18.72 -3.65 -4.69
CA GLY A 273 -19.88 -3.47 -5.55
C GLY A 273 -20.79 -2.35 -5.11
N PHE A 274 -21.95 -2.26 -5.76
CA PHE A 274 -22.96 -1.24 -5.49
C PHE A 274 -23.68 -1.49 -4.16
N ALA A 275 -24.12 -0.41 -3.51
CA ALA A 275 -25.07 -0.48 -2.42
C ALA A 275 -26.47 -0.85 -2.95
N GLY A 276 -27.35 -1.38 -2.08
CA GLY A 276 -28.61 -1.99 -2.49
C GLY A 276 -29.62 -1.08 -3.21
N ASP A 277 -29.49 0.23 -3.05
CA ASP A 277 -30.37 1.25 -3.66
C ASP A 277 -29.68 2.01 -4.81
N ALA A 278 -28.57 1.50 -5.32
CA ALA A 278 -27.79 2.14 -6.37
C ALA A 278 -28.43 1.97 -7.76
N TYR A 279 -28.33 3.03 -8.59
CA TYR A 279 -28.57 2.92 -10.01
C TYR A 279 -27.35 2.28 -10.69
N THR A 280 -27.49 1.05 -11.13
CA THR A 280 -26.37 0.22 -11.54
C THR A 280 -26.02 0.29 -13.05
N LYS A 281 -26.90 0.87 -13.88
CA LYS A 281 -26.74 0.82 -15.34
C LYS A 281 -25.58 1.68 -15.84
N ASN A 282 -25.40 2.88 -15.27
CA ASN A 282 -24.38 3.82 -15.71
C ASN A 282 -23.54 4.31 -14.55
N LEU A 283 -22.24 4.47 -14.81
CA LEU A 283 -21.28 5.15 -13.95
C LEU A 283 -20.81 6.44 -14.61
N ARG A 284 -20.60 7.46 -13.82
CA ARG A 284 -20.00 8.70 -14.28
C ARG A 284 -18.53 8.72 -13.85
N LEU A 285 -17.63 8.77 -14.82
CA LEU A 285 -16.20 8.92 -14.60
C LEU A 285 -15.80 10.34 -14.97
N VAL A 286 -15.14 11.01 -14.05
CA VAL A 286 -14.55 12.32 -14.28
C VAL A 286 -13.03 12.15 -14.33
N ARG A 287 -12.43 12.59 -15.42
CA ARG A 287 -10.97 12.57 -15.63
C ARG A 287 -10.47 13.98 -15.84
N LYS A 288 -9.40 14.32 -15.17
CA LYS A 288 -8.69 15.58 -15.32
C LYS A 288 -7.32 15.30 -15.96
N ALA A 289 -7.07 15.77 -17.15
CA ALA A 289 -5.79 15.59 -17.82
C ALA A 289 -5.34 16.90 -18.48
N GLY A 290 -4.13 17.36 -18.17
CA GLY A 290 -3.58 18.60 -18.75
C GLY A 290 -4.43 19.85 -18.47
N GLY A 291 -5.14 19.90 -17.33
CA GLY A 291 -6.03 21.00 -16.95
C GLY A 291 -7.43 20.91 -17.58
N VAL A 292 -7.68 19.93 -18.44
CA VAL A 292 -8.99 19.69 -19.06
C VAL A 292 -9.75 18.61 -18.29
N LYS A 293 -10.98 18.93 -17.92
CA LYS A 293 -11.88 17.97 -17.26
C LYS A 293 -12.74 17.28 -18.32
N SER A 294 -12.65 15.97 -18.40
CA SER A 294 -13.46 15.12 -19.28
C SER A 294 -14.42 14.26 -18.46
N VAL A 295 -15.65 14.13 -18.94
CA VAL A 295 -16.67 13.32 -18.27
C VAL A 295 -17.10 12.20 -19.20
N TYR A 296 -17.04 10.97 -18.72
CA TYR A 296 -17.44 9.77 -19.42
C TYR A 296 -18.63 9.14 -18.71
N THR A 297 -19.58 8.65 -19.48
CA THR A 297 -20.65 7.77 -18.99
C THR A 297 -20.29 6.35 -19.38
N ILE A 298 -20.12 5.48 -18.39
CA ILE A 298 -19.70 4.09 -18.57
C ILE A 298 -20.88 3.20 -18.29
N ASP A 299 -21.37 2.51 -19.30
CA ASP A 299 -22.46 1.54 -19.15
C ASP A 299 -21.96 0.19 -18.58
N GLU A 300 -22.89 -0.70 -18.30
CA GLU A 300 -22.57 -2.01 -17.72
C GLU A 300 -21.72 -2.90 -18.63
N PHE A 301 -21.76 -2.69 -19.95
CA PHE A 301 -21.01 -3.48 -20.93
C PHE A 301 -19.57 -2.99 -21.10
N GLU A 302 -19.34 -1.70 -20.90
CA GLU A 302 -18.01 -1.06 -21.04
C GLU A 302 -17.11 -1.24 -19.82
N ARG A 303 -17.63 -1.60 -18.65
CA ARG A 303 -16.90 -1.65 -17.38
C ARG A 303 -15.67 -2.56 -17.39
N THR A 304 -15.72 -3.65 -18.14
CA THR A 304 -14.62 -4.61 -18.24
C THR A 304 -13.50 -4.15 -19.15
N SER A 305 -13.82 -3.31 -20.14
CA SER A 305 -12.86 -2.81 -21.13
C SER A 305 -12.34 -1.40 -20.82
N PHE A 306 -13.08 -0.62 -20.04
CA PHE A 306 -12.68 0.76 -19.72
C PHE A 306 -11.55 0.77 -18.71
N GLN A 307 -10.38 1.24 -19.15
CA GLN A 307 -9.18 1.33 -18.32
C GLN A 307 -9.15 2.64 -17.50
N LEU A 308 -8.66 2.53 -16.28
CA LEU A 308 -8.45 3.66 -15.39
C LEU A 308 -7.03 4.19 -15.55
N MET A 309 -6.86 5.48 -15.34
CA MET A 309 -5.58 6.18 -15.37
C MET A 309 -5.53 7.15 -14.20
N ASP A 310 -4.31 7.44 -13.74
CA ASP A 310 -4.05 8.50 -12.77
C ASP A 310 -4.19 9.87 -13.41
N GLU A 311 -4.54 10.90 -12.61
CA GLU A 311 -4.78 12.25 -13.10
C GLU A 311 -4.08 13.32 -12.25
#